data_b3cb1359237020059b30455b349a7ac4
#
_entry.id   b3cb1359237020059b30455b349a7ac4
#
_cell.length_a   1.000
_cell.length_b   1.000
_cell.length_c   1.000
_cell.angle_alpha   90.00
_cell.angle_beta   90.00
_cell.angle_gamma   90.00
#
_symmetry.space_group_name_H-M   'P 1'
#
loop_
_entity.id
_entity.type
_entity.pdbx_description
1 polymer ?
#
loop_
_entity_poly.entity_id
_entity_poly.type
_entity_poly.pdbx_seq_one_letter_code
_entity_poly.pdbx_strand_id
1 'polypeptide(L)'
;HGTALFSAPEAGALECLHGDMPSYRIAGLSLAFSPRDFIQVNDGINQRMVEQALTWLDPQPQDRVLDLFCGMGNFTLPLAVRAGSVVGVEGVAALVDKGRENARRNGLTQVTFYHHDLEADVTLQPWAAMGFDKILLDPARAGAPGVMPQIVKLAPRRVVYISCNPTTLARDSNVLMAAGYRLARLAMLDMFPHTGHLESMALFLLGSDGSVK
;
A
#
# COMPACT_ATOMS: atom_id res chain seq x y z
N HIS A 1 9.84 20.52 -13.77
CA HIS A 1 8.61 20.02 -14.41
C HIS A 1 8.87 19.94 -15.92
N GLY A 2 9.13 18.72 -16.40
CA GLY A 2 9.21 18.46 -17.84
C GLY A 2 7.83 18.22 -18.44
N THR A 3 7.62 18.62 -19.69
CA THR A 3 6.43 18.28 -20.46
C THR A 3 6.71 17.00 -21.20
N ALA A 4 5.88 15.96 -20.98
CA ALA A 4 5.91 14.74 -21.74
C ALA A 4 4.72 14.68 -22.70
N LEU A 5 4.94 14.17 -23.91
CA LEU A 5 3.91 13.98 -24.91
C LEU A 5 3.65 12.47 -25.08
N PHE A 6 2.39 12.08 -25.07
CA PHE A 6 1.98 10.69 -25.20
C PHE A 6 1.06 10.50 -26.42
N SER A 7 1.17 9.34 -27.07
CA SER A 7 0.15 8.84 -27.98
C SER A 7 -0.72 7.79 -27.28
N ALA A 8 -2.01 7.77 -27.63
CA ALA A 8 -2.98 6.80 -27.14
C ALA A 8 -3.64 6.11 -28.34
N PRO A 9 -3.00 5.13 -28.98
CA PRO A 9 -3.64 4.34 -30.03
C PRO A 9 -4.84 3.57 -29.45
N GLU A 10 -5.87 3.36 -30.26
CA GLU A 10 -7.19 2.84 -29.83
C GLU A 10 -7.16 1.48 -29.12
N ALA A 11 -6.07 0.74 -29.19
CA ALA A 11 -5.94 -0.61 -28.63
C ALA A 11 -4.60 -0.90 -27.95
N GLY A 12 -3.83 0.11 -27.53
CA GLY A 12 -2.46 -0.11 -27.06
C GLY A 12 -2.08 0.60 -25.76
N ALA A 13 -0.89 0.27 -25.26
CA ALA A 13 -0.24 0.99 -24.18
C ALA A 13 0.04 2.44 -24.60
N LEU A 14 -0.03 3.37 -23.67
CA LEU A 14 0.42 4.75 -23.90
C LEU A 14 1.90 4.76 -24.24
N GLU A 15 2.25 5.35 -25.36
CA GLU A 15 3.64 5.57 -25.75
C GLU A 15 4.06 7.00 -25.43
N CYS A 16 5.19 7.15 -24.76
CA CYS A 16 5.80 8.45 -24.54
C CYS A 16 6.54 8.86 -25.81
N LEU A 17 6.01 9.84 -26.53
CA LEU A 17 6.58 10.34 -27.79
C LEU A 17 7.69 11.36 -27.56
N HIS A 18 7.66 12.07 -26.44
CA HIS A 18 8.63 13.10 -26.11
C HIS A 18 8.69 13.37 -24.61
N GLY A 19 9.90 13.57 -24.08
CA GLY A 19 10.15 13.82 -22.67
C GLY A 19 10.33 12.56 -21.84
N ASP A 20 10.68 12.73 -20.58
CA ASP A 20 10.81 11.62 -19.62
C ASP A 20 9.44 11.23 -19.05
N MET A 21 9.31 9.97 -18.65
CA MET A 21 8.12 9.52 -17.93
C MET A 21 7.90 10.40 -16.69
N PRO A 22 6.67 10.92 -16.49
CA PRO A 22 6.39 11.72 -15.32
C PRO A 22 6.65 10.90 -14.04
N SER A 23 7.17 11.56 -13.03
CA SER A 23 7.47 10.94 -11.74
C SER A 23 7.12 11.87 -10.60
N TYR A 24 6.86 11.29 -9.43
CA TYR A 24 6.71 12.03 -8.18
C TYR A 24 7.70 11.50 -7.14
N ARG A 25 7.95 12.29 -6.11
CA ARG A 25 8.86 11.90 -5.03
C ARG A 25 8.07 11.53 -3.78
N ILE A 26 8.47 10.43 -3.14
CA ILE A 26 7.90 9.96 -1.88
C ILE A 26 9.00 9.36 -1.01
N ALA A 27 9.15 9.82 0.23
CA ALA A 27 10.17 9.35 1.17
C ALA A 27 11.59 9.32 0.57
N GLY A 28 11.94 10.30 -0.27
CA GLY A 28 13.23 10.38 -0.96
C GLY A 28 13.35 9.51 -2.23
N LEU A 29 12.35 8.71 -2.56
CA LEU A 29 12.31 7.86 -3.73
C LEU A 29 11.63 8.57 -4.91
N SER A 30 11.95 8.16 -6.14
CA SER A 30 11.32 8.66 -7.37
C SER A 30 10.49 7.56 -8.02
N LEU A 31 9.17 7.74 -8.08
CA LEU A 31 8.23 6.80 -8.69
C LEU A 31 7.72 7.34 -10.02
N ALA A 32 7.98 6.63 -11.10
CA ALA A 32 7.42 6.93 -12.41
C ALA A 32 5.97 6.43 -12.51
N PHE A 33 5.15 7.17 -13.23
CA PHE A 33 3.76 6.82 -13.50
C PHE A 33 3.37 7.15 -14.93
N SER A 34 2.32 6.51 -15.44
CA SER A 34 1.70 6.90 -16.69
C SER A 34 0.49 7.81 -16.45
N PRO A 35 0.04 8.61 -17.44
CA PRO A 35 -1.15 9.45 -17.29
C PRO A 35 -2.45 8.70 -16.96
N ARG A 36 -2.46 7.38 -17.13
CA ARG A 36 -3.61 6.52 -16.79
C ARG A 36 -3.53 5.92 -15.39
N ASP A 37 -2.36 6.00 -14.74
CA ASP A 37 -2.21 5.47 -13.40
C ASP A 37 -2.94 6.36 -12.40
N PHE A 38 -3.63 5.73 -11.45
CA PHE A 38 -4.16 6.46 -10.31
C PHE A 38 -3.01 6.83 -9.38
N ILE A 39 -2.81 8.11 -9.17
CA ILE A 39 -1.86 8.67 -8.21
C ILE A 39 -2.60 9.58 -7.24
N GLN A 40 -2.07 9.71 -6.02
CA GLN A 40 -2.57 10.67 -5.06
C GLN A 40 -2.36 12.09 -5.60
N VAL A 41 -3.44 12.81 -5.88
CA VAL A 41 -3.39 14.12 -6.56
C VAL A 41 -2.75 15.19 -5.70
N ASN A 42 -2.86 15.08 -4.36
CA ASN A 42 -2.21 15.99 -3.42
C ASN A 42 -0.92 15.38 -2.87
N ASP A 43 0.20 15.78 -3.46
CA ASP A 43 1.54 15.27 -3.11
C ASP A 43 1.89 15.49 -1.63
N GLY A 44 1.59 16.66 -1.09
CA GLY A 44 1.88 16.97 0.32
C GLY A 44 1.09 16.10 1.31
N ILE A 45 -0.16 15.79 1.00
CA ILE A 45 -0.99 14.89 1.83
C ILE A 45 -0.54 13.44 1.65
N ASN A 46 -0.22 13.02 0.43
CA ASN A 46 0.32 11.70 0.19
C ASN A 46 1.62 11.45 0.97
N GLN A 47 2.54 12.41 0.98
CA GLN A 47 3.77 12.32 1.78
C GLN A 47 3.49 12.16 3.26
N ARG A 48 2.57 12.95 3.83
CA ARG A 48 2.17 12.83 5.25
C ARG A 48 1.53 11.47 5.55
N MET A 49 0.68 10.99 4.64
CA MET A 49 0.01 9.69 4.78
C MET A 49 1.02 8.53 4.79
N VAL A 50 1.97 8.55 3.87
CA VAL A 50 3.05 7.55 3.83
C VAL A 50 3.91 7.64 5.07
N GLU A 51 4.33 8.83 5.49
CA GLU A 51 5.14 9.03 6.69
C GLU A 51 4.42 8.54 7.96
N GLN A 52 3.12 8.84 8.10
CA GLN A 52 2.32 8.35 9.21
C GLN A 52 2.17 6.84 9.20
N ALA A 53 1.92 6.25 8.02
CA ALA A 53 1.82 4.79 7.88
C ALA A 53 3.13 4.10 8.27
N LEU A 54 4.27 4.62 7.84
CA LEU A 54 5.59 4.14 8.24
C LEU A 54 5.83 4.26 9.75
N THR A 55 5.42 5.36 10.35
CA THR A 55 5.54 5.58 11.79
C THR A 55 4.69 4.58 12.58
N TRP A 56 3.45 4.35 12.16
CA TRP A 56 2.52 3.47 12.88
C TRP A 56 2.85 2.00 12.67
N LEU A 57 3.22 1.61 11.46
CA LEU A 57 3.64 0.23 11.19
C LEU A 57 5.00 -0.06 11.84
N ASP A 58 5.86 0.95 11.91
CA ASP A 58 7.19 0.89 12.53
C ASP A 58 8.03 -0.30 12.01
N PRO A 59 8.25 -0.40 10.69
CA PRO A 59 9.01 -1.52 10.13
C PRO A 59 10.46 -1.51 10.62
N GLN A 60 10.93 -2.68 11.07
CA GLN A 60 12.28 -2.88 11.55
C GLN A 60 13.14 -3.64 10.51
N PRO A 61 14.49 -3.54 10.56
CA PRO A 61 15.36 -4.21 9.59
C PRO A 61 15.22 -5.74 9.51
N GLN A 62 14.68 -6.37 10.53
CA GLN A 62 14.41 -7.80 10.54
C GLN A 62 12.98 -8.16 10.13
N ASP A 63 12.09 -7.18 9.99
CA ASP A 63 10.69 -7.44 9.70
C ASP A 63 10.48 -7.87 8.25
N ARG A 64 9.55 -8.81 8.09
CA ARG A 64 8.95 -9.18 6.82
C ARG A 64 7.57 -8.53 6.73
N VAL A 65 7.38 -7.63 5.78
CA VAL A 65 6.17 -6.80 5.64
C VAL A 65 5.40 -7.19 4.39
N LEU A 66 4.07 -7.28 4.50
CA LEU A 66 3.15 -7.47 3.38
C LEU A 66 2.39 -6.16 3.12
N ASP A 67 2.37 -5.73 1.87
CA ASP A 67 1.59 -4.59 1.40
C ASP A 67 0.52 -5.08 0.40
N LEU A 68 -0.73 -5.09 0.83
CA LEU A 68 -1.88 -5.55 0.05
C LEU A 68 -2.57 -4.36 -0.65
N PHE A 69 -2.99 -4.56 -1.88
CA PHE A 69 -3.48 -3.50 -2.76
C PHE A 69 -2.39 -2.45 -3.00
N CYS A 70 -1.18 -2.91 -3.29
CA CYS A 70 0.01 -2.08 -3.27
C CYS A 70 0.14 -1.10 -4.45
N GLY A 71 -0.68 -1.25 -5.48
CA GLY A 71 -0.60 -0.44 -6.68
C GLY A 71 0.81 -0.52 -7.30
N MET A 72 1.36 0.61 -7.63
CA MET A 72 2.72 0.72 -8.20
C MET A 72 3.83 0.97 -7.17
N GLY A 73 3.52 0.78 -5.87
CA GLY A 73 4.52 0.81 -4.82
C GLY A 73 4.58 2.07 -3.96
N ASN A 74 3.52 2.88 -3.91
CA ASN A 74 3.49 4.13 -3.15
C ASN A 74 3.84 3.96 -1.65
N PHE A 75 3.38 2.88 -1.02
CA PHE A 75 3.78 2.50 0.34
C PHE A 75 4.87 1.43 0.34
N THR A 76 4.81 0.50 -0.62
CA THR A 76 5.71 -0.65 -0.69
C THR A 76 7.18 -0.24 -0.72
N LEU A 77 7.52 0.73 -1.56
CA LEU A 77 8.92 1.16 -1.72
C LEU A 77 9.45 1.92 -0.50
N PRO A 78 8.72 2.88 0.09
CA PRO A 78 9.11 3.46 1.38
C PRO A 78 9.26 2.45 2.51
N LEU A 79 8.38 1.42 2.58
CA LEU A 79 8.50 0.31 3.54
C LEU A 79 9.80 -0.47 3.32
N ALA A 80 10.17 -0.72 2.07
CA ALA A 80 11.38 -1.46 1.71
C ALA A 80 12.68 -0.76 2.13
N VAL A 81 12.67 0.55 2.32
CA VAL A 81 13.83 1.29 2.84
C VAL A 81 14.13 0.93 4.30
N ARG A 82 13.11 0.52 5.07
CA ARG A 82 13.21 0.28 6.52
C ARG A 82 13.13 -1.19 6.90
N ALA A 83 12.30 -1.97 6.19
CA ALA A 83 12.07 -3.38 6.50
C ALA A 83 13.17 -4.29 5.94
N GLY A 84 13.28 -5.48 6.48
CA GLY A 84 14.20 -6.52 5.98
C GLY A 84 13.76 -7.07 4.63
N SER A 85 12.46 -7.26 4.45
CA SER A 85 11.86 -7.61 3.16
C SER A 85 10.42 -7.13 3.08
N VAL A 86 9.98 -6.79 1.86
CA VAL A 86 8.59 -6.38 1.58
C VAL A 86 8.05 -7.17 0.41
N VAL A 87 6.83 -7.66 0.56
CA VAL A 87 6.04 -8.26 -0.51
C VAL A 87 4.89 -7.32 -0.81
N GLY A 88 4.79 -6.83 -2.04
CA GLY A 88 3.66 -6.08 -2.55
C GLY A 88 2.76 -6.96 -3.39
N VAL A 89 1.45 -6.92 -3.15
CA VAL A 89 0.44 -7.71 -3.89
C VAL A 89 -0.62 -6.80 -4.46
N GLU A 90 -0.88 -6.94 -5.75
CA GLU A 90 -1.80 -6.09 -6.50
C GLU A 90 -2.58 -6.91 -7.54
N GLY A 91 -3.87 -6.59 -7.69
CA GLY A 91 -4.76 -7.26 -8.64
C GLY A 91 -4.63 -6.78 -10.09
N VAL A 92 -3.95 -5.68 -10.34
CA VAL A 92 -3.76 -5.10 -11.69
C VAL A 92 -2.33 -5.34 -12.16
N ALA A 93 -2.15 -6.20 -13.17
CA ALA A 93 -0.83 -6.62 -13.65
C ALA A 93 0.06 -5.44 -14.09
N ALA A 94 -0.51 -4.44 -14.77
CA ALA A 94 0.23 -3.27 -15.22
C ALA A 94 0.81 -2.44 -14.04
N LEU A 95 0.11 -2.37 -12.92
CA LEU A 95 0.60 -1.71 -11.71
C LEU A 95 1.72 -2.51 -11.05
N VAL A 96 1.63 -3.84 -11.04
CA VAL A 96 2.70 -4.73 -10.56
C VAL A 96 3.99 -4.51 -11.35
N ASP A 97 3.90 -4.45 -12.67
CA ASP A 97 5.06 -4.22 -13.54
C ASP A 97 5.66 -2.83 -13.29
N LYS A 98 4.82 -1.83 -13.09
CA LYS A 98 5.26 -0.47 -12.72
C LYS A 98 5.95 -0.46 -11.34
N GLY A 99 5.43 -1.20 -10.38
CA GLY A 99 6.06 -1.37 -9.06
C GLY A 99 7.45 -1.99 -9.16
N ARG A 100 7.62 -3.03 -9.95
CA ARG A 100 8.91 -3.67 -10.22
C ARG A 100 9.91 -2.71 -10.87
N GLU A 101 9.45 -1.94 -11.85
CA GLU A 101 10.26 -0.92 -12.50
C GLU A 101 10.71 0.16 -11.50
N ASN A 102 9.80 0.68 -10.68
CA ASN A 102 10.09 1.68 -9.66
C ASN A 102 11.06 1.16 -8.60
N ALA A 103 10.93 -0.09 -8.18
CA ALA A 103 11.88 -0.73 -7.27
C ALA A 103 13.30 -0.74 -7.88
N ARG A 104 13.41 -1.16 -9.13
CA ARG A 104 14.70 -1.20 -9.85
C ARG A 104 15.30 0.20 -10.00
N ARG A 105 14.50 1.20 -10.36
CA ARG A 105 14.96 2.61 -10.49
C ARG A 105 15.55 3.17 -9.21
N ASN A 106 15.04 2.74 -8.05
CA ASN A 106 15.48 3.19 -6.74
C ASN A 106 16.50 2.23 -6.09
N GLY A 107 16.97 1.22 -6.80
CA GLY A 107 17.96 0.26 -6.28
C GLY A 107 17.47 -0.59 -5.12
N LEU A 108 16.16 -0.80 -4.99
CA LEU A 108 15.56 -1.59 -3.92
C LEU A 108 15.51 -3.06 -4.32
N THR A 109 16.31 -3.91 -3.67
CA THR A 109 16.42 -5.34 -3.96
C THR A 109 15.64 -6.22 -2.99
N GLN A 110 15.21 -5.70 -1.84
CA GLN A 110 14.50 -6.40 -0.78
C GLN A 110 12.97 -6.36 -0.93
N VAL A 111 12.46 -5.94 -2.08
CA VAL A 111 11.03 -5.89 -2.38
C VAL A 111 10.70 -6.79 -3.56
N THR A 112 9.58 -7.50 -3.45
CA THR A 112 9.03 -8.34 -4.52
C THR A 112 7.57 -8.01 -4.73
N PHE A 113 7.15 -7.85 -5.98
CA PHE A 113 5.76 -7.58 -6.36
C PHE A 113 5.13 -8.81 -6.99
N TYR A 114 3.91 -9.14 -6.58
CA TYR A 114 3.12 -10.23 -7.13
C TYR A 114 1.78 -9.73 -7.65
N HIS A 115 1.44 -10.17 -8.86
CA HIS A 115 0.09 -10.06 -9.39
C HIS A 115 -0.74 -11.21 -8.83
N HIS A 116 -1.79 -10.89 -8.06
CA HIS A 116 -2.68 -11.88 -7.48
C HIS A 116 -4.07 -11.28 -7.23
N ASP A 117 -5.10 -12.08 -7.44
CA ASP A 117 -6.46 -11.73 -7.09
C ASP A 117 -6.62 -11.70 -5.57
N LEU A 118 -6.89 -10.53 -5.01
CA LEU A 118 -7.02 -10.33 -3.56
C LEU A 118 -8.37 -10.82 -3.00
N GLU A 119 -9.29 -11.25 -3.85
CA GLU A 119 -10.48 -12.02 -3.43
C GLU A 119 -10.16 -13.51 -3.26
N ALA A 120 -9.08 -14.00 -3.85
CA ALA A 120 -8.60 -15.37 -3.67
C ALA A 120 -7.73 -15.51 -2.40
N ASP A 121 -7.54 -16.75 -1.93
CA ASP A 121 -6.75 -17.01 -0.71
C ASP A 121 -5.25 -16.75 -0.94
N VAL A 122 -4.75 -15.62 -0.44
CA VAL A 122 -3.34 -15.24 -0.51
C VAL A 122 -2.46 -16.12 0.38
N THR A 123 -3.02 -16.76 1.41
CA THR A 123 -2.24 -17.59 2.35
C THR A 123 -1.73 -18.88 1.73
N LEU A 124 -2.31 -19.31 0.61
CA LEU A 124 -1.89 -20.49 -0.15
C LEU A 124 -0.70 -20.21 -1.09
N GLN A 125 -0.31 -18.96 -1.23
CA GLN A 125 0.79 -18.58 -2.11
C GLN A 125 2.15 -18.93 -1.49
N PRO A 126 3.13 -19.40 -2.29
CA PRO A 126 4.45 -19.75 -1.77
C PRO A 126 5.15 -18.61 -1.02
N TRP A 127 4.94 -17.37 -1.45
CA TRP A 127 5.51 -16.20 -0.80
C TRP A 127 4.90 -15.90 0.58
N ALA A 128 3.75 -16.47 0.91
CA ALA A 128 3.10 -16.33 2.21
C ALA A 128 3.58 -17.39 3.23
N ALA A 129 4.28 -18.44 2.81
CA ALA A 129 4.61 -19.58 3.64
C ALA A 129 5.49 -19.22 4.86
N MET A 130 6.33 -18.21 4.76
CA MET A 130 7.17 -17.74 5.87
C MET A 130 6.45 -16.78 6.82
N GLY A 131 5.20 -16.44 6.54
CA GLY A 131 4.42 -15.46 7.29
C GLY A 131 4.93 -14.02 7.15
N PHE A 132 4.30 -13.13 7.89
CA PHE A 132 4.63 -11.71 7.90
C PHE A 132 4.54 -11.16 9.32
N ASP A 133 5.47 -10.28 9.67
CA ASP A 133 5.48 -9.60 10.96
C ASP A 133 4.45 -8.47 11.02
N LYS A 134 4.28 -7.77 9.91
CA LYS A 134 3.42 -6.58 9.78
C LYS A 134 2.76 -6.55 8.41
N ILE A 135 1.53 -6.01 8.37
CA ILE A 135 0.75 -5.87 7.13
C ILE A 135 0.22 -4.45 7.02
N LEU A 136 0.33 -3.89 5.82
CA LEU A 136 -0.35 -2.67 5.41
C LEU A 136 -1.35 -3.01 4.30
N LEU A 137 -2.53 -2.40 4.31
CA LEU A 137 -3.47 -2.50 3.21
C LEU A 137 -4.13 -1.16 2.92
N ASP A 138 -4.33 -0.89 1.62
CA ASP A 138 -4.96 0.32 1.10
C ASP A 138 -5.96 -0.06 -0.01
N PRO A 139 -7.08 -0.71 0.34
CA PRO A 139 -8.06 -1.19 -0.62
C PRO A 139 -8.87 -0.06 -1.24
N ALA A 140 -9.54 -0.38 -2.34
CA ALA A 140 -10.55 0.48 -2.96
C ALA A 140 -11.74 0.72 -2.00
N ARG A 141 -12.68 1.57 -2.42
CA ARG A 141 -13.86 1.99 -1.64
C ARG A 141 -14.71 0.84 -1.10
N ALA A 142 -14.72 -0.32 -1.76
CA ALA A 142 -15.44 -1.52 -1.31
C ALA A 142 -14.84 -2.16 -0.05
N GLY A 143 -13.64 -1.75 0.34
CA GLY A 143 -12.89 -2.38 1.43
C GLY A 143 -12.23 -3.69 1.00
N ALA A 144 -11.91 -4.52 1.98
CA ALA A 144 -11.15 -5.76 1.77
C ALA A 144 -11.78 -6.98 2.46
N PRO A 145 -13.10 -7.26 2.29
CA PRO A 145 -13.77 -8.30 3.05
C PRO A 145 -13.16 -9.68 2.81
N GLY A 146 -12.72 -9.97 1.58
CA GLY A 146 -12.15 -11.27 1.22
C GLY A 146 -10.79 -11.53 1.86
N VAL A 147 -9.99 -10.49 2.08
CA VAL A 147 -8.63 -10.64 2.61
C VAL A 147 -8.56 -10.53 4.15
N MET A 148 -9.57 -9.97 4.81
CA MET A 148 -9.52 -9.78 6.27
C MET A 148 -9.38 -11.10 7.06
N PRO A 149 -10.11 -12.18 6.76
CA PRO A 149 -9.89 -13.46 7.43
C PRO A 149 -8.49 -14.05 7.17
N GLN A 150 -7.91 -13.74 6.03
CA GLN A 150 -6.57 -14.19 5.66
C GLN A 150 -5.50 -13.45 6.45
N ILE A 151 -5.68 -12.15 6.70
CA ILE A 151 -4.82 -11.37 7.58
C ILE A 151 -4.83 -11.96 9.00
N VAL A 152 -6.02 -12.31 9.51
CA VAL A 152 -6.17 -13.00 10.80
C VAL A 152 -5.37 -14.32 10.83
N LYS A 153 -5.46 -15.10 9.75
CA LYS A 153 -4.72 -16.36 9.62
C LYS A 153 -3.20 -16.17 9.59
N LEU A 154 -2.73 -15.11 8.94
CA LEU A 154 -1.31 -14.76 8.90
C LEU A 154 -0.80 -14.21 10.25
N ALA A 155 -1.70 -13.73 11.09
CA ALA A 155 -1.43 -13.26 12.45
C ALA A 155 -0.26 -12.26 12.59
N PRO A 156 -0.17 -11.19 11.76
CA PRO A 156 0.84 -10.17 11.96
C PRO A 156 0.63 -9.46 13.29
N ARG A 157 1.71 -8.98 13.91
CA ARG A 157 1.58 -8.24 15.19
C ARG A 157 1.06 -6.82 15.02
N ARG A 158 1.22 -6.22 13.83
CA ARG A 158 0.67 -4.89 13.48
C ARG A 158 -0.01 -4.92 12.12
N VAL A 159 -1.14 -4.22 12.04
CA VAL A 159 -1.86 -3.97 10.78
C VAL A 159 -2.16 -2.49 10.67
N VAL A 160 -1.75 -1.86 9.58
CA VAL A 160 -2.17 -0.50 9.20
C VAL A 160 -3.15 -0.62 8.05
N TYR A 161 -4.36 -0.11 8.26
CA TYR A 161 -5.43 -0.08 7.25
C TYR A 161 -5.69 1.36 6.83
N ILE A 162 -5.53 1.65 5.54
CA ILE A 162 -5.84 2.95 4.93
C ILE A 162 -7.14 2.81 4.17
N SER A 163 -8.10 3.72 4.38
CA SER A 163 -9.44 3.60 3.83
C SER A 163 -9.97 4.95 3.34
N CYS A 164 -10.60 4.95 2.17
CA CYS A 164 -11.38 6.07 1.67
C CYS A 164 -12.88 5.97 2.01
N ASN A 165 -13.28 4.94 2.78
CA ASN A 165 -14.68 4.70 3.14
C ASN A 165 -14.79 4.24 4.61
N PRO A 166 -15.26 5.10 5.52
CA PRO A 166 -15.36 4.75 6.94
C PRO A 166 -16.32 3.59 7.23
N THR A 167 -17.35 3.38 6.40
CA THR A 167 -18.31 2.27 6.58
C THR A 167 -17.65 0.92 6.33
N THR A 168 -16.87 0.79 5.25
CA THR A 168 -16.16 -0.46 4.94
C THR A 168 -14.99 -0.68 5.89
N LEU A 169 -14.31 0.38 6.34
CA LEU A 169 -13.30 0.30 7.38
C LEU A 169 -13.89 -0.27 8.68
N ALA A 170 -15.05 0.23 9.13
CA ALA A 170 -15.70 -0.27 10.34
C ALA A 170 -16.07 -1.75 10.22
N ARG A 171 -16.65 -2.16 9.08
CA ARG A 171 -16.98 -3.57 8.81
C ARG A 171 -15.74 -4.46 8.88
N ASP A 172 -14.69 -4.10 8.17
CA ASP A 172 -13.47 -4.88 8.07
C ASP A 172 -12.70 -4.92 9.41
N SER A 173 -12.71 -3.81 10.15
CA SER A 173 -12.11 -3.72 11.48
C SER A 173 -12.71 -4.71 12.47
N ASN A 174 -14.02 -4.99 12.37
CA ASN A 174 -14.68 -5.96 13.24
C ASN A 174 -14.08 -7.37 13.11
N VAL A 175 -13.61 -7.76 11.93
CA VAL A 175 -12.96 -9.05 11.71
C VAL A 175 -11.65 -9.15 12.51
N LEU A 176 -10.84 -8.09 12.49
CA LEU A 176 -9.59 -8.03 13.26
C LEU A 176 -9.87 -8.00 14.77
N MET A 177 -10.80 -7.16 15.21
CA MET A 177 -11.12 -7.04 16.64
C MET A 177 -11.70 -8.34 17.21
N ALA A 178 -12.55 -9.05 16.45
CA ALA A 178 -13.06 -10.37 16.83
C ALA A 178 -11.96 -11.43 16.96
N ALA A 179 -10.85 -11.26 16.25
CA ALA A 179 -9.68 -12.13 16.31
C ALA A 179 -8.63 -11.74 17.37
N GLY A 180 -8.94 -10.74 18.21
CA GLY A 180 -8.06 -10.33 19.31
C GLY A 180 -7.16 -9.14 19.03
N TYR A 181 -7.28 -8.51 17.86
CA TYR A 181 -6.61 -7.23 17.60
C TYR A 181 -7.34 -6.11 18.36
N ARG A 182 -6.57 -5.14 18.85
CA ARG A 182 -7.13 -3.90 19.38
C ARG A 182 -6.86 -2.73 18.43
N LEU A 183 -7.82 -1.85 18.26
CA LEU A 183 -7.63 -0.59 17.56
C LEU A 183 -6.80 0.32 18.46
N ALA A 184 -5.54 0.56 18.08
CA ALA A 184 -4.61 1.37 18.86
C ALA A 184 -4.64 2.84 18.46
N ARG A 185 -4.83 3.14 17.18
CA ARG A 185 -4.90 4.51 16.65
C ARG A 185 -5.89 4.60 15.50
N LEU A 186 -6.52 5.75 15.37
CA LEU A 186 -7.36 6.13 14.26
C LEU A 186 -7.09 7.59 13.92
N ALA A 187 -6.81 7.88 12.65
CA ALA A 187 -6.67 9.24 12.15
C ALA A 187 -7.52 9.43 10.89
N MET A 188 -7.97 10.67 10.69
CA MET A 188 -8.68 11.10 9.48
C MET A 188 -7.86 12.19 8.80
N LEU A 189 -7.69 12.08 7.50
CA LEU A 189 -6.96 13.00 6.65
C LEU A 189 -7.90 13.56 5.60
N ASP A 190 -8.07 14.88 5.59
CA ASP A 190 -8.85 15.56 4.55
C ASP A 190 -7.97 15.74 3.31
N MET A 191 -8.21 14.89 2.31
CA MET A 191 -7.44 14.88 1.06
C MET A 191 -7.75 16.08 0.16
N PHE A 192 -8.98 16.58 0.24
CA PHE A 192 -9.48 17.68 -0.58
C PHE A 192 -10.42 18.52 0.26
N PRO A 193 -9.91 19.59 0.93
CA PRO A 193 -10.75 20.51 1.68
C PRO A 193 -11.97 20.96 0.85
N HIS A 194 -13.16 20.89 1.43
CA HIS A 194 -14.44 21.21 0.82
C HIS A 194 -15.03 20.20 -0.18
N THR A 195 -14.44 19.02 -0.38
CA THR A 195 -14.94 17.99 -1.33
C THR A 195 -15.50 16.73 -0.68
N GLY A 196 -15.36 16.57 0.65
CA GLY A 196 -15.82 15.39 1.37
C GLY A 196 -14.98 14.11 1.11
N HIS A 197 -13.82 14.23 0.48
CA HIS A 197 -12.88 13.13 0.27
C HIS A 197 -11.98 12.97 1.49
N LEU A 198 -12.39 12.11 2.42
CA LEU A 198 -11.63 11.76 3.63
C LEU A 198 -10.91 10.44 3.43
N GLU A 199 -9.62 10.42 3.79
CA GLU A 199 -8.88 9.20 4.04
C GLU A 199 -8.83 8.94 5.55
N SER A 200 -9.01 7.69 5.94
CA SER A 200 -8.85 7.24 7.32
C SER A 200 -7.67 6.28 7.39
N MET A 201 -6.93 6.32 8.49
CA MET A 201 -5.87 5.38 8.78
C MET A 201 -6.08 4.79 10.16
N ALA A 202 -6.04 3.46 10.26
CA ALA A 202 -6.23 2.73 11.50
C ALA A 202 -5.03 1.83 11.77
N LEU A 203 -4.57 1.79 13.02
CA LEU A 203 -3.54 0.88 13.51
C LEU A 203 -4.17 -0.15 14.44
N PHE A 204 -3.95 -1.42 14.11
CA PHE A 204 -4.34 -2.56 14.92
C PHE A 204 -3.11 -3.29 15.45
N LEU A 205 -3.17 -3.69 16.73
CA LEU A 205 -2.11 -4.44 17.39
C LEU A 205 -2.65 -5.76 17.92
N LEU A 206 -1.88 -6.84 17.74
CA LEU A 206 -2.18 -8.16 18.26
C LEU A 206 -1.38 -8.40 19.56
N GLY A 207 -2.09 -8.76 20.64
CA GLY A 207 -1.46 -9.08 21.93
C GLY A 207 -0.83 -7.88 22.64
N SER A 208 0.23 -8.15 23.41
CA SER A 208 0.95 -7.16 24.22
C SER A 208 2.03 -6.39 23.45
N ASP A 209 1.85 -6.15 22.17
CA ASP A 209 2.78 -5.25 21.45
C ASP A 209 2.65 -3.83 22.05
N GLY A 210 3.23 -3.71 23.23
CA GLY A 210 3.13 -2.56 24.11
C GLY A 210 4.24 -1.59 23.82
N SER A 211 3.89 -0.52 23.39
CA SER A 211 4.39 0.84 23.40
C SER A 211 4.21 1.49 22.04
N VAL A 212 3.04 2.02 21.86
CA VAL A 212 2.84 3.10 20.90
C VAL A 212 3.49 4.32 21.54
N LYS A 213 4.70 4.67 21.12
CA LYS A 213 5.32 5.95 21.45
C LYS A 213 4.57 7.08 20.76
#